data_cec61a3512c019da9d4a32fafc4fab22
#
_entry.id   cec61a3512c019da9d4a32fafc4fab22
#
_cell.length_a   1.000
_cell.length_b   1.000
_cell.length_c   1.000
_cell.angle_alpha   90.00
_cell.angle_beta   90.00
_cell.angle_gamma   90.00
#
_symmetry.space_group_name_H-M   'P 1'
#
loop_
_entity.id
_entity.type
_entity.pdbx_description
1 polymer ?
#
loop_
_entity_poly.entity_id
_entity_poly.type
_entity_poly.pdbx_seq_one_letter_code
_entity_poly.pdbx_strand_id
1 'polypeptide(L)'
;MNASTPLSLRTPDDDCRLVFPECIDCRGKKSLCGLDPCPLLLEVRNKFQPMKPRTADRIEGPSPPQVFVGRHGYPDVRVGPSTIWSQDNATPISDPAQLYGRPIEEVATRHAGLVTGGQSSKVWEAKNPGRVLAATQEIAMAEKEVEIGIGFRGPVDLSMPLTFDSMSRPLGPSGVIEDLEVIGHARISRKVDAIVEETDLLATDAMDELSTNGVGEAHLSRLLSSGLLGKDEQRRLVPTRWSITATDSALGNRIWSQIPDYPSLDKIHLYRSEYLDNRFWIITAPGSWAFQMSEAWMKGSLWSSHGNVSSDWEDQRPRTKYADNVTGAYYAARLAVLEHFKSTRRSGSAFVWRDIGPGYWAPVGVWLIREACREALNTVPQKFDMLNDAISTMAAEASSPREVMESWFAKRMIQAKISDYL
;
A
#
# COMPACT_ATOMS: atom_id res chain seq x y z
N MET A 1 29.26 24.53 -27.82
CA MET A 1 30.39 24.10 -26.99
C MET A 1 30.29 24.85 -25.67
N ASN A 2 29.63 24.29 -24.70
CA ASN A 2 29.64 24.79 -23.31
C ASN A 2 30.08 23.63 -22.43
N ALA A 3 31.31 23.76 -21.95
CA ALA A 3 31.90 22.82 -21.03
C ALA A 3 31.25 22.98 -19.65
N SER A 4 30.55 21.97 -19.19
CA SER A 4 30.08 21.85 -17.82
C SER A 4 31.27 21.53 -16.90
N THR A 5 31.46 22.41 -15.92
CA THR A 5 32.46 22.33 -14.84
C THR A 5 32.28 20.99 -14.08
N PRO A 6 33.36 20.25 -13.77
CA PRO A 6 33.24 19.03 -12.98
C PRO A 6 32.93 19.38 -11.52
N LEU A 7 31.86 18.76 -10.99
CA LEU A 7 31.48 18.82 -9.58
C LEU A 7 32.61 18.25 -8.71
N SER A 8 33.09 19.05 -7.78
CA SER A 8 34.07 18.67 -6.76
C SER A 8 33.53 17.50 -5.93
N LEU A 9 34.29 16.42 -5.89
CA LEU A 9 34.12 15.30 -4.98
C LEU A 9 34.17 15.80 -3.53
N ARG A 10 33.04 15.79 -2.85
CA ARG A 10 32.97 15.95 -1.39
C ARG A 10 33.28 14.60 -0.73
N THR A 11 34.05 14.68 0.34
CA THR A 11 34.50 13.53 1.16
C THR A 11 33.33 12.84 1.87
N PRO A 12 33.45 11.53 2.23
CA PRO A 12 32.33 10.68 2.65
C PRO A 12 31.96 10.78 4.14
N ASP A 13 31.88 11.97 4.71
CA ASP A 13 31.65 12.14 6.16
C ASP A 13 30.36 12.88 6.53
N ASP A 14 29.45 13.10 5.57
CA ASP A 14 28.12 13.59 5.87
C ASP A 14 27.08 12.55 5.43
N ASP A 15 26.20 12.18 6.35
CA ASP A 15 25.06 11.25 6.26
C ASP A 15 24.00 11.69 5.23
N CYS A 16 24.44 12.34 4.15
CA CYS A 16 23.64 12.91 3.09
C CYS A 16 23.64 11.96 1.89
N ARG A 17 22.63 11.12 1.78
CA ARG A 17 22.34 10.34 0.56
C ARG A 17 22.32 11.30 -0.63
N LEU A 18 23.23 11.11 -1.58
CA LEU A 18 23.30 11.90 -2.81
C LEU A 18 22.04 11.63 -3.64
N VAL A 19 21.04 12.47 -3.53
CA VAL A 19 19.84 12.45 -4.37
C VAL A 19 20.05 13.45 -5.49
N PHE A 20 20.20 12.97 -6.72
CA PHE A 20 20.25 13.83 -7.90
C PHE A 20 18.82 14.13 -8.37
N PRO A 21 18.58 15.30 -8.97
CA PRO A 21 17.27 15.62 -9.55
C PRO A 21 16.76 14.56 -10.51
N GLU A 22 17.66 13.92 -11.25
CA GLU A 22 17.39 12.87 -12.22
C GLU A 22 16.98 11.54 -11.58
N CYS A 23 17.16 11.35 -10.27
CA CYS A 23 16.83 10.10 -9.59
C CYS A 23 15.33 9.76 -9.68
N ILE A 24 14.48 10.76 -9.74
CA ILE A 24 13.02 10.60 -9.88
C ILE A 24 12.68 9.89 -11.19
N ASP A 25 13.30 10.32 -12.27
CA ASP A 25 13.08 9.75 -13.60
C ASP A 25 13.92 8.47 -13.82
N CYS A 26 15.08 8.40 -13.21
CA CYS A 26 16.02 7.29 -13.29
C CYS A 26 15.51 6.06 -12.53
N ARG A 27 14.99 6.25 -11.31
CA ARG A 27 14.54 5.18 -10.41
C ARG A 27 15.58 4.07 -10.21
N GLY A 28 16.85 4.43 -10.26
CA GLY A 28 17.98 3.51 -10.15
C GLY A 28 18.16 2.53 -11.32
N LYS A 29 17.43 2.69 -12.42
CA LYS A 29 17.47 1.76 -13.56
C LYS A 29 18.10 2.32 -14.82
N LYS A 30 18.10 3.65 -14.99
CA LYS A 30 18.49 4.28 -16.25
C LYS A 30 19.88 4.90 -16.20
N SER A 31 20.56 4.86 -15.04
CA SER A 31 21.88 5.45 -14.80
C SER A 31 22.00 6.91 -15.31
N LEU A 32 20.92 7.70 -15.20
CA LEU A 32 20.87 9.07 -15.74
C LEU A 32 21.92 10.00 -15.10
N CYS A 33 22.36 9.72 -13.88
CA CYS A 33 23.45 10.42 -13.22
C CYS A 33 24.86 9.97 -13.71
N GLY A 34 24.91 8.99 -14.63
CA GLY A 34 26.18 8.42 -15.13
C GLY A 34 26.89 7.49 -14.16
N LEU A 35 26.34 7.22 -12.98
CA LEU A 35 26.92 6.34 -11.98
C LEU A 35 26.34 4.92 -12.10
N ASP A 36 27.21 3.93 -12.20
CA ASP A 36 26.86 2.51 -12.14
C ASP A 36 27.89 1.77 -11.28
N PRO A 37 27.50 1.12 -10.19
CA PRO A 37 26.15 0.94 -9.71
C PRO A 37 25.52 2.22 -9.13
N CYS A 38 24.19 2.30 -9.16
CA CYS A 38 23.45 3.42 -8.61
C CYS A 38 23.74 3.60 -7.10
N PRO A 39 24.22 4.77 -6.63
CA PRO A 39 24.59 4.98 -5.22
C PRO A 39 23.44 4.74 -4.24
N LEU A 40 22.21 5.12 -4.62
CA LEU A 40 21.01 4.91 -3.80
C LEU A 40 20.65 3.43 -3.65
N LEU A 41 20.89 2.65 -4.68
CA LEU A 41 20.66 1.21 -4.64
C LEU A 41 21.88 0.44 -4.12
N LEU A 42 23.05 1.08 -4.09
CA LEU A 42 24.28 0.42 -3.63
C LEU A 42 24.19 0.02 -2.16
N GLU A 43 23.67 0.91 -1.30
CA GLU A 43 23.45 0.61 0.11
C GLU A 43 22.48 -0.55 0.30
N VAL A 44 21.39 -0.53 -0.45
CA VAL A 44 20.41 -1.62 -0.46
C VAL A 44 21.04 -2.89 -1.02
N ARG A 45 21.75 -2.80 -2.13
CA ARG A 45 22.46 -3.92 -2.74
C ARG A 45 23.53 -4.49 -1.80
N ASN A 46 24.25 -3.65 -1.06
CA ASN A 46 25.27 -4.09 -0.10
C ASN A 46 24.67 -4.81 1.12
N LYS A 47 23.47 -4.44 1.53
CA LYS A 47 22.72 -5.15 2.58
C LYS A 47 22.18 -6.51 2.10
N PHE A 48 21.93 -6.64 0.81
CA PHE A 48 21.60 -7.89 0.12
C PHE A 48 22.85 -8.59 -0.44
N GLN A 49 24.00 -8.37 0.19
CA GLN A 49 25.33 -8.80 -0.19
C GLN A 49 25.44 -10.19 -0.77
N PRO A 50 26.46 -10.35 -1.62
CA PRO A 50 26.41 -11.21 -2.78
C PRO A 50 26.29 -12.65 -2.34
N MET A 51 25.10 -13.12 -2.32
CA MET A 51 24.91 -14.53 -2.57
C MET A 51 25.59 -14.78 -3.93
N LYS A 52 26.48 -15.76 -3.96
CA LYS A 52 27.12 -16.20 -5.20
C LYS A 52 26.07 -16.22 -6.30
N PRO A 53 26.41 -15.80 -7.55
CA PRO A 53 25.49 -15.87 -8.66
C PRO A 53 24.75 -17.21 -8.61
N ARG A 54 23.46 -17.16 -8.41
CA ARG A 54 22.64 -18.35 -8.26
C ARG A 54 21.46 -18.22 -9.19
N THR A 55 21.36 -19.17 -10.10
CA THR A 55 20.18 -19.34 -10.94
C THR A 55 19.42 -20.58 -10.48
N ALA A 56 18.12 -20.57 -10.67
CA ALA A 56 17.27 -21.72 -10.38
C ALA A 56 16.19 -21.88 -11.45
N ASP A 57 16.03 -23.11 -11.92
CA ASP A 57 14.94 -23.51 -12.82
C ASP A 57 13.70 -23.93 -12.03
N ARG A 58 13.88 -24.35 -10.77
CA ARG A 58 12.81 -24.69 -9.83
C ARG A 58 13.12 -24.19 -8.44
N ILE A 59 12.11 -23.69 -7.76
CA ILE A 59 12.19 -23.25 -6.35
C ILE A 59 11.05 -23.89 -5.60
N GLU A 60 11.39 -24.53 -4.48
CA GLU A 60 10.43 -25.07 -3.51
C GLU A 60 10.60 -24.35 -2.19
N GLY A 61 9.48 -24.01 -1.56
CA GLY A 61 9.48 -23.33 -0.28
C GLY A 61 8.12 -22.76 0.12
N PRO A 62 8.08 -22.18 1.33
CA PRO A 62 6.85 -21.61 1.83
C PRO A 62 6.49 -20.33 1.04
N SER A 63 5.29 -20.33 0.51
CA SER A 63 4.63 -19.14 -0.02
C SER A 63 3.89 -18.47 1.13
N PRO A 64 4.27 -17.22 1.53
CA PRO A 64 3.29 -16.40 2.18
C PRO A 64 2.17 -16.28 1.17
N PRO A 65 0.89 -16.57 1.47
CA PRO A 65 -0.12 -16.71 0.42
C PRO A 65 -0.34 -15.41 -0.36
N GLN A 66 0.73 -14.93 -0.97
CA GLN A 66 0.78 -13.71 -1.79
C GLN A 66 0.66 -14.08 -3.25
N VAL A 67 -0.35 -13.50 -3.88
CA VAL A 67 -0.57 -13.58 -5.31
C VAL A 67 -0.37 -12.20 -5.91
N PHE A 68 0.36 -12.16 -7.02
CA PHE A 68 0.55 -10.95 -7.79
C PHE A 68 -0.24 -11.03 -9.10
N VAL A 69 -1.05 -10.00 -9.37
CA VAL A 69 -1.71 -9.78 -10.64
C VAL A 69 -1.24 -8.44 -11.19
N GLY A 70 -0.54 -8.49 -12.33
CA GLY A 70 -0.01 -7.32 -13.01
C GLY A 70 -1.12 -6.47 -13.65
N ARG A 71 -0.80 -5.22 -13.95
CA ARG A 71 -1.73 -4.30 -14.65
C ARG A 71 -1.32 -4.02 -16.11
N HIS A 72 -0.06 -4.27 -16.44
CA HIS A 72 0.45 -4.07 -17.79
C HIS A 72 -0.09 -5.13 -18.74
N GLY A 73 -0.54 -4.71 -19.90
CA GLY A 73 -1.13 -5.59 -20.89
C GLY A 73 -2.62 -5.90 -20.68
N TYR A 74 -3.26 -5.30 -19.67
CA TYR A 74 -4.69 -5.53 -19.41
C TYR A 74 -5.52 -5.45 -20.73
N PRO A 75 -6.41 -6.42 -21.02
CA PRO A 75 -6.91 -7.50 -20.14
C PRO A 75 -6.04 -8.78 -20.09
N ASP A 76 -4.91 -8.85 -20.77
CA ASP A 76 -3.92 -9.91 -20.64
C ASP A 76 -2.94 -9.55 -19.52
N VAL A 77 -3.02 -10.22 -18.38
CA VAL A 77 -2.26 -9.88 -17.19
C VAL A 77 -1.28 -10.99 -16.81
N ARG A 78 -0.17 -10.61 -16.18
CA ARG A 78 0.72 -11.57 -15.55
C ARG A 78 0.18 -11.91 -14.16
N VAL A 79 -0.02 -13.20 -13.87
CA VAL A 79 -0.56 -13.67 -12.58
C VAL A 79 0.24 -14.85 -12.06
N GLY A 80 0.44 -14.89 -10.75
CA GLY A 80 1.03 -16.04 -10.08
C GLY A 80 1.45 -15.77 -8.63
N PRO A 81 1.87 -16.81 -7.90
CA PRO A 81 2.25 -16.73 -6.51
C PRO A 81 3.70 -16.27 -6.34
N SER A 82 4.02 -15.89 -5.10
CA SER A 82 5.39 -15.67 -4.65
C SER A 82 5.78 -16.73 -3.63
N THR A 83 7.05 -17.15 -3.62
CA THR A 83 7.61 -18.06 -2.61
C THR A 83 8.91 -17.50 -2.05
N ILE A 84 9.29 -17.93 -0.85
CA ILE A 84 10.56 -17.57 -0.23
C ILE A 84 11.67 -18.40 -0.87
N TRP A 85 12.70 -17.74 -1.37
CA TRP A 85 13.87 -18.38 -1.94
C TRP A 85 15.14 -18.26 -1.08
N SER A 86 15.13 -17.33 -0.12
CA SER A 86 16.28 -17.07 0.78
C SER A 86 16.00 -17.65 2.16
N GLN A 87 16.92 -18.48 2.65
CA GLN A 87 16.81 -19.10 3.99
C GLN A 87 17.01 -18.11 5.14
N ASP A 88 17.62 -16.93 4.88
CA ASP A 88 17.90 -15.92 5.90
C ASP A 88 16.64 -15.14 6.34
N ASN A 89 15.50 -15.32 5.66
CA ASN A 89 14.23 -14.65 5.93
C ASN A 89 13.09 -15.64 6.17
N ALA A 90 13.30 -16.57 7.05
CA ALA A 90 12.57 -17.81 7.18
C ALA A 90 11.10 -17.71 7.62
N THR A 91 10.55 -16.54 8.00
CA THR A 91 9.15 -16.46 8.45
C THR A 91 8.29 -15.80 7.38
N PRO A 92 7.41 -16.57 6.72
CA PRO A 92 6.43 -16.02 5.80
C PRO A 92 5.50 -15.04 6.51
N ILE A 93 5.28 -13.88 5.92
CA ILE A 93 4.32 -12.90 6.43
C ILE A 93 3.18 -12.81 5.43
N SER A 94 2.03 -13.36 5.82
CA SER A 94 0.82 -13.38 4.98
C SER A 94 0.09 -12.03 4.96
N ASP A 95 0.20 -11.26 6.05
CA ASP A 95 -0.38 -9.94 6.19
C ASP A 95 0.71 -8.88 6.34
N PRO A 96 0.85 -7.94 5.39
CA PRO A 96 1.83 -6.86 5.47
C PRO A 96 1.69 -5.98 6.72
N ALA A 97 0.51 -5.90 7.36
CA ALA A 97 0.32 -5.16 8.61
C ALA A 97 1.22 -5.67 9.74
N GLN A 98 1.61 -6.96 9.73
CA GLN A 98 2.55 -7.55 10.69
C GLN A 98 3.98 -6.99 10.56
N LEU A 99 4.26 -6.25 9.49
CA LEU A 99 5.53 -5.55 9.30
C LEU A 99 5.56 -4.18 10.00
N TYR A 100 4.43 -3.70 10.50
CA TYR A 100 4.39 -2.42 11.19
C TYR A 100 5.29 -2.45 12.44
N GLY A 101 6.05 -1.37 12.63
CA GLY A 101 7.08 -1.28 13.67
C GLY A 101 8.45 -1.86 13.29
N ARG A 102 8.60 -2.51 12.12
CA ARG A 102 9.90 -3.02 11.66
C ARG A 102 10.68 -1.93 10.92
N PRO A 103 12.02 -1.94 10.98
CA PRO A 103 12.86 -1.04 10.18
C PRO A 103 12.62 -1.23 8.68
N ILE A 104 12.80 -0.16 7.89
CA ILE A 104 12.60 -0.19 6.43
C ILE A 104 13.47 -1.22 5.73
N GLU A 105 14.68 -1.44 6.25
CA GLU A 105 15.62 -2.44 5.76
C GLU A 105 15.07 -3.86 5.90
N GLU A 106 14.46 -4.16 7.03
CA GLU A 106 13.84 -5.47 7.26
C GLU A 106 12.64 -5.68 6.34
N VAL A 107 11.79 -4.65 6.19
CA VAL A 107 10.64 -4.70 5.27
C VAL A 107 11.11 -4.92 3.83
N ALA A 108 12.10 -4.16 3.38
CA ALA A 108 12.66 -4.29 2.03
C ALA A 108 13.31 -5.66 1.82
N THR A 109 14.07 -6.16 2.82
CA THR A 109 14.72 -7.48 2.79
C THR A 109 13.70 -8.61 2.63
N ARG A 110 12.59 -8.55 3.36
CA ARG A 110 11.53 -9.57 3.24
C ARG A 110 10.89 -9.59 1.86
N HIS A 111 10.68 -8.43 1.26
CA HIS A 111 10.19 -8.36 -0.12
C HIS A 111 11.21 -8.86 -1.15
N ALA A 112 12.50 -8.59 -0.93
CA ALA A 112 13.58 -9.09 -1.78
C ALA A 112 13.76 -10.62 -1.70
N GLY A 113 13.49 -11.19 -0.54
CA GLY A 113 13.55 -12.62 -0.30
C GLY A 113 12.46 -13.45 -0.98
N LEU A 114 11.54 -12.79 -1.71
CA LEU A 114 10.49 -13.45 -2.47
C LEU A 114 10.87 -13.56 -3.94
N VAL A 115 10.66 -14.73 -4.52
CA VAL A 115 10.62 -14.91 -5.98
C VAL A 115 9.17 -15.02 -6.43
N THR A 116 8.83 -14.30 -7.49
CA THR A 116 7.46 -14.30 -8.03
C THR A 116 7.43 -15.07 -9.34
N GLY A 117 6.69 -16.17 -9.36
CA GLY A 117 6.28 -16.83 -10.58
C GLY A 117 5.18 -16.04 -11.26
N GLY A 118 5.11 -16.07 -12.59
CA GLY A 118 3.99 -15.46 -13.30
C GLY A 118 3.76 -16.09 -14.65
N GLN A 119 2.49 -16.33 -14.97
CA GLN A 119 2.03 -16.68 -16.31
C GLN A 119 1.17 -15.56 -16.89
N SER A 120 1.07 -15.47 -18.20
CA SER A 120 0.08 -14.63 -18.89
C SER A 120 -1.29 -15.31 -18.80
N SER A 121 -2.32 -14.55 -18.41
CA SER A 121 -3.69 -15.02 -18.36
C SER A 121 -4.65 -13.89 -18.68
N LYS A 122 -5.73 -14.20 -19.39
CA LYS A 122 -6.80 -13.23 -19.60
C LYS A 122 -7.63 -13.09 -18.34
N VAL A 123 -8.05 -11.88 -18.03
CA VAL A 123 -8.73 -11.62 -16.73
C VAL A 123 -10.00 -12.45 -16.52
N TRP A 124 -10.69 -12.83 -17.58
CA TRP A 124 -11.91 -13.66 -17.50
C TRP A 124 -11.63 -15.16 -17.31
N GLU A 125 -10.38 -15.61 -17.44
CA GLU A 125 -10.00 -17.00 -17.14
C GLU A 125 -10.11 -17.34 -15.66
N ALA A 126 -10.29 -16.34 -14.80
CA ALA A 126 -10.56 -16.55 -13.37
C ALA A 126 -11.73 -17.50 -13.09
N LYS A 127 -12.74 -17.53 -13.96
CA LYS A 127 -13.93 -18.41 -13.84
C LYS A 127 -13.66 -19.87 -14.18
N ASN A 128 -12.83 -20.09 -15.19
CA ASN A 128 -12.47 -21.41 -15.67
C ASN A 128 -10.94 -21.50 -15.73
N PRO A 129 -10.28 -21.58 -14.58
CA PRO A 129 -8.83 -21.47 -14.49
C PRO A 129 -8.16 -22.73 -15.06
N GLY A 130 -7.10 -22.51 -15.86
CA GLY A 130 -6.15 -23.57 -16.15
C GLY A 130 -5.38 -24.00 -14.88
N ARG A 131 -4.66 -25.11 -14.95
CA ARG A 131 -3.99 -25.75 -13.79
C ARG A 131 -3.18 -24.77 -12.92
N VAL A 132 -2.33 -23.94 -13.53
CA VAL A 132 -1.48 -22.99 -12.79
C VAL A 132 -2.32 -21.88 -12.13
N LEU A 133 -3.35 -21.38 -12.83
CA LEU A 133 -4.24 -20.38 -12.26
C LEU A 133 -5.10 -20.95 -11.12
N ALA A 134 -5.59 -22.19 -11.24
CA ALA A 134 -6.34 -22.86 -10.18
C ALA A 134 -5.48 -23.03 -8.91
N ALA A 135 -4.23 -23.50 -9.07
CA ALA A 135 -3.29 -23.59 -7.96
C ALA A 135 -2.99 -22.20 -7.34
N THR A 136 -2.89 -21.16 -8.18
CA THR A 136 -2.71 -19.78 -7.69
C THR A 136 -3.93 -19.30 -6.90
N GLN A 137 -5.14 -19.64 -7.32
CA GLN A 137 -6.38 -19.33 -6.61
C GLN A 137 -6.45 -20.07 -5.27
N GLU A 138 -6.06 -21.36 -5.23
CA GLU A 138 -5.96 -22.13 -3.99
C GLU A 138 -5.01 -21.48 -2.98
N ILE A 139 -3.82 -21.06 -3.43
CA ILE A 139 -2.86 -20.30 -2.61
C ILE A 139 -3.48 -18.98 -2.10
N ALA A 140 -4.24 -18.28 -2.94
CA ALA A 140 -4.89 -17.04 -2.55
C ALA A 140 -5.95 -17.21 -1.44
N MET A 141 -6.61 -18.37 -1.39
CA MET A 141 -7.60 -18.72 -0.36
C MET A 141 -6.97 -19.09 0.98
N ALA A 142 -5.70 -19.44 1.02
CA ALA A 142 -5.03 -19.94 2.22
C ALA A 142 -4.93 -18.87 3.31
N GLU A 143 -5.17 -19.26 4.57
CA GLU A 143 -5.01 -18.40 5.76
C GLU A 143 -3.55 -18.23 6.17
N LYS A 144 -2.73 -19.24 5.91
CA LYS A 144 -1.33 -19.32 6.31
C LYS A 144 -0.45 -19.66 5.11
N GLU A 145 0.86 -19.67 5.37
CA GLU A 145 1.85 -20.14 4.40
C GLU A 145 1.49 -21.52 3.83
N VAL A 146 1.79 -21.67 2.56
CA VAL A 146 1.57 -22.91 1.79
C VAL A 146 2.90 -23.30 1.16
N GLU A 147 3.32 -24.54 1.34
CA GLU A 147 4.47 -25.07 0.64
C GLU A 147 4.14 -25.24 -0.85
N ILE A 148 4.95 -24.62 -1.70
CA ILE A 148 4.77 -24.68 -3.15
C ILE A 148 6.07 -24.97 -3.88
N GLY A 149 5.95 -25.61 -5.03
CA GLY A 149 7.02 -25.77 -6.01
C GLY A 149 6.72 -24.97 -7.26
N ILE A 150 7.62 -24.07 -7.67
CA ILE A 150 7.51 -23.30 -8.91
C ILE A 150 8.63 -23.75 -9.86
N GLY A 151 8.26 -24.39 -10.96
CA GLY A 151 9.14 -24.63 -12.11
C GLY A 151 9.08 -23.43 -13.07
N PHE A 152 10.22 -22.97 -13.52
CA PHE A 152 10.33 -21.84 -14.43
C PHE A 152 10.71 -22.30 -15.85
N ARG A 153 10.20 -21.60 -16.86
CA ARG A 153 10.51 -21.88 -18.27
C ARG A 153 11.98 -21.63 -18.65
N GLY A 154 12.77 -21.11 -17.75
CA GLY A 154 14.19 -20.89 -17.86
C GLY A 154 14.75 -20.40 -16.54
N PRO A 155 16.08 -20.42 -16.38
CA PRO A 155 16.72 -20.09 -15.12
C PRO A 155 16.40 -18.66 -14.66
N VAL A 156 15.95 -18.52 -13.41
CA VAL A 156 15.71 -17.22 -12.76
C VAL A 156 16.98 -16.81 -12.05
N ASP A 157 17.46 -15.61 -12.36
CA ASP A 157 18.60 -15.02 -11.68
C ASP A 157 18.18 -14.50 -10.29
N LEU A 158 18.63 -15.20 -9.27
CA LEU A 158 18.38 -14.88 -7.86
C LEU A 158 19.40 -13.88 -7.29
N SER A 159 20.47 -13.57 -8.04
CA SER A 159 21.47 -12.58 -7.65
C SER A 159 21.00 -11.14 -7.93
N MET A 160 19.95 -10.98 -8.72
CA MET A 160 19.43 -9.66 -9.07
C MET A 160 18.71 -9.01 -7.89
N PRO A 161 19.13 -7.81 -7.52
CA PRO A 161 18.53 -7.09 -6.42
C PRO A 161 17.15 -6.55 -6.79
N LEU A 162 16.48 -6.05 -5.77
CA LEU A 162 15.21 -5.37 -5.78
C LEU A 162 15.00 -4.44 -6.99
N THR A 163 13.85 -4.56 -7.60
CA THR A 163 13.35 -3.57 -8.54
C THR A 163 12.52 -2.55 -7.78
N PHE A 164 12.94 -1.30 -7.83
CA PHE A 164 12.20 -0.18 -7.22
C PHE A 164 11.39 0.57 -8.25
N ASP A 165 10.17 0.93 -7.86
CA ASP A 165 9.31 1.89 -8.55
C ASP A 165 8.73 2.82 -7.49
N SER A 166 8.60 4.12 -7.78
CA SER A 166 8.04 5.12 -6.87
C SER A 166 6.65 4.77 -6.33
N MET A 167 5.96 3.85 -6.97
CA MET A 167 4.57 3.49 -6.65
C MET A 167 4.38 2.00 -6.35
N SER A 168 5.41 1.20 -6.41
CA SER A 168 5.34 -0.25 -6.19
C SER A 168 6.34 -0.66 -5.11
N ARG A 169 5.92 -1.55 -4.22
CA ARG A 169 6.82 -2.15 -3.25
C ARG A 169 8.04 -2.77 -3.94
N PRO A 170 9.17 -2.88 -3.24
CA PRO A 170 10.32 -3.61 -3.74
C PRO A 170 9.90 -5.01 -4.18
N LEU A 171 10.27 -5.40 -5.38
CA LEU A 171 9.98 -6.73 -5.92
C LEU A 171 11.30 -7.51 -6.03
N GLY A 172 11.30 -8.73 -5.51
CA GLY A 172 12.35 -9.70 -5.70
C GLY A 172 12.42 -10.25 -7.14
N PRO A 173 13.26 -11.27 -7.37
CA PRO A 173 13.38 -11.93 -8.66
C PRO A 173 12.05 -12.45 -9.18
N SER A 174 11.93 -12.58 -10.49
CA SER A 174 10.70 -13.10 -11.08
C SER A 174 10.96 -13.92 -12.35
N GLY A 175 10.18 -14.98 -12.56
CA GLY A 175 10.28 -15.84 -13.73
C GLY A 175 8.93 -16.19 -14.35
N VAL A 176 8.95 -16.74 -15.56
CA VAL A 176 7.75 -17.28 -16.23
C VAL A 176 7.52 -18.69 -15.71
N ILE A 177 6.32 -18.95 -15.18
CA ILE A 177 5.95 -20.27 -14.68
C ILE A 177 5.81 -21.26 -15.87
N GLU A 178 6.43 -22.41 -15.72
CA GLU A 178 6.18 -23.60 -16.55
C GLU A 178 5.26 -24.57 -15.81
N ASP A 179 5.54 -24.78 -14.51
CA ASP A 179 4.79 -25.65 -13.64
C ASP A 179 4.62 -25.03 -12.24
N LEU A 180 3.48 -25.29 -11.61
CA LEU A 180 3.16 -24.87 -10.25
C LEU A 180 2.50 -26.02 -9.52
N GLU A 181 3.05 -26.36 -8.37
CA GLU A 181 2.57 -27.41 -7.50
C GLU A 181 2.33 -26.89 -6.10
N VAL A 182 1.19 -27.19 -5.52
CA VAL A 182 0.90 -27.02 -4.09
C VAL A 182 1.34 -28.28 -3.37
N ILE A 183 2.35 -28.17 -2.52
CA ILE A 183 2.91 -29.30 -1.78
C ILE A 183 2.15 -29.43 -0.45
N GLY A 184 1.36 -30.49 -0.32
CA GLY A 184 0.48 -30.68 0.85
C GLY A 184 -0.90 -30.06 0.66
N HIS A 185 -1.42 -29.42 1.71
CA HIS A 185 -2.78 -28.86 1.71
C HIS A 185 -2.77 -27.40 2.13
N ALA A 186 -3.38 -26.54 1.34
CA ALA A 186 -3.66 -25.18 1.74
C ALA A 186 -4.70 -25.16 2.88
N ARG A 187 -4.37 -24.49 3.98
CA ARG A 187 -5.34 -24.31 5.07
C ARG A 187 -6.30 -23.18 4.69
N ILE A 188 -7.49 -23.55 4.27
CA ILE A 188 -8.55 -22.60 3.90
C ILE A 188 -9.61 -22.60 4.99
N SER A 189 -10.06 -21.42 5.41
CA SER A 189 -11.16 -21.33 6.37
C SER A 189 -12.50 -21.71 5.70
N ARG A 190 -13.36 -22.37 6.46
CA ARG A 190 -14.70 -22.73 5.98
C ARG A 190 -15.52 -21.52 5.50
N LYS A 191 -15.25 -20.35 6.09
CA LYS A 191 -15.95 -19.11 5.72
C LYS A 191 -15.50 -18.57 4.37
N VAL A 192 -14.17 -18.59 4.12
CA VAL A 192 -13.62 -18.23 2.82
C VAL A 192 -14.11 -19.19 1.75
N ASP A 193 -14.06 -20.47 2.03
CA ASP A 193 -14.50 -21.53 1.12
C ASP A 193 -15.98 -21.35 0.74
N ALA A 194 -16.86 -21.21 1.72
CA ALA A 194 -18.29 -21.01 1.50
C ALA A 194 -18.59 -19.73 0.66
N ILE A 195 -17.91 -18.62 0.95
CA ILE A 195 -18.13 -17.36 0.20
C ILE A 195 -17.55 -17.45 -1.23
N VAL A 196 -16.47 -18.19 -1.42
CA VAL A 196 -15.91 -18.40 -2.77
C VAL A 196 -16.82 -19.32 -3.60
N GLU A 197 -17.48 -20.28 -3.00
CA GLU A 197 -18.49 -21.13 -3.65
C GLU A 197 -19.79 -20.38 -3.97
N GLU A 198 -20.08 -19.28 -3.24
CA GLU A 198 -21.27 -18.47 -3.48
C GLU A 198 -21.11 -17.63 -4.75
N THR A 199 -21.93 -17.90 -5.78
CA THR A 199 -21.79 -17.31 -7.11
C THR A 199 -22.76 -16.15 -7.39
N ASP A 200 -23.72 -15.91 -6.51
CA ASP A 200 -24.73 -14.85 -6.67
C ASP A 200 -24.47 -13.61 -5.83
N LEU A 201 -23.46 -13.65 -4.94
CA LEU A 201 -23.11 -12.57 -4.04
C LEU A 201 -22.27 -11.50 -4.75
N LEU A 202 -22.55 -10.21 -4.49
CA LEU A 202 -21.68 -9.14 -4.97
C LEU A 202 -20.32 -9.18 -4.27
N ALA A 203 -19.26 -8.80 -4.95
CA ALA A 203 -17.91 -8.78 -4.36
C ALA A 203 -17.82 -7.89 -3.12
N THR A 204 -18.56 -6.76 -3.09
CA THR A 204 -18.65 -5.86 -1.93
C THR A 204 -19.32 -6.52 -0.73
N ASP A 205 -20.37 -7.29 -0.95
CA ASP A 205 -21.09 -7.98 0.11
C ASP A 205 -20.28 -9.18 0.63
N ALA A 206 -19.62 -9.90 -0.27
CA ALA A 206 -18.67 -10.96 0.09
C ALA A 206 -17.53 -10.43 0.98
N MET A 207 -16.96 -9.28 0.64
CA MET A 207 -15.91 -8.64 1.44
C MET A 207 -16.42 -8.17 2.81
N ASP A 208 -17.63 -7.61 2.89
CA ASP A 208 -18.26 -7.20 4.15
C ASP A 208 -18.50 -8.42 5.06
N GLU A 209 -19.03 -9.49 4.53
CA GLU A 209 -19.28 -10.71 5.29
C GLU A 209 -17.98 -11.34 5.79
N LEU A 210 -16.99 -11.49 4.93
CA LEU A 210 -15.67 -12.02 5.32
C LEU A 210 -14.97 -11.12 6.35
N SER A 211 -15.01 -9.80 6.17
CA SER A 211 -14.44 -8.83 7.12
C SER A 211 -15.12 -8.92 8.48
N THR A 212 -16.43 -8.99 8.52
CA THR A 212 -17.21 -9.17 9.77
C THR A 212 -16.83 -10.47 10.49
N ASN A 213 -16.41 -11.47 9.73
CA ASN A 213 -15.92 -12.75 10.24
C ASN A 213 -14.41 -12.77 10.54
N GLY A 214 -13.74 -11.62 10.51
CA GLY A 214 -12.34 -11.46 10.92
C GLY A 214 -11.31 -11.71 9.82
N VAL A 215 -11.72 -11.77 8.54
CA VAL A 215 -10.79 -11.85 7.41
C VAL A 215 -10.22 -10.46 7.14
N GLY A 216 -8.90 -10.31 7.24
CA GLY A 216 -8.21 -9.04 7.08
C GLY A 216 -8.13 -8.55 5.63
N GLU A 217 -7.86 -7.26 5.45
CA GLU A 217 -7.86 -6.56 4.15
C GLU A 217 -6.87 -7.18 3.15
N ALA A 218 -5.72 -7.64 3.63
CA ALA A 218 -4.72 -8.28 2.76
C ALA A 218 -5.27 -9.57 2.14
N HIS A 219 -6.00 -10.36 2.90
CA HIS A 219 -6.63 -11.58 2.41
C HIS A 219 -7.80 -11.27 1.46
N LEU A 220 -8.68 -10.33 1.84
CA LEU A 220 -9.77 -9.87 0.97
C LEU A 220 -9.26 -9.36 -0.38
N SER A 221 -8.20 -8.56 -0.37
CA SER A 221 -7.56 -8.06 -1.60
C SER A 221 -7.00 -9.20 -2.46
N ARG A 222 -6.45 -10.25 -1.84
CA ARG A 222 -5.95 -11.46 -2.53
C ARG A 222 -7.08 -12.22 -3.22
N LEU A 223 -8.17 -12.46 -2.49
CA LEU A 223 -9.35 -13.15 -3.03
C LEU A 223 -9.93 -12.37 -4.21
N LEU A 224 -10.10 -11.05 -4.07
CA LEU A 224 -10.57 -10.19 -5.14
C LEU A 224 -9.60 -10.18 -6.33
N SER A 225 -8.30 -10.08 -6.08
CA SER A 225 -7.26 -10.05 -7.11
C SER A 225 -7.26 -11.33 -7.95
N SER A 226 -7.49 -12.48 -7.30
CA SER A 226 -7.53 -13.80 -7.94
C SER A 226 -8.87 -14.12 -8.60
N GLY A 227 -9.84 -13.17 -8.59
CA GLY A 227 -11.14 -13.34 -9.22
C GLY A 227 -12.05 -14.34 -8.51
N LEU A 228 -11.90 -14.49 -7.19
CA LEU A 228 -12.64 -15.44 -6.37
C LEU A 228 -13.90 -14.85 -5.73
N LEU A 229 -14.07 -13.53 -5.78
CA LEU A 229 -15.22 -12.83 -5.19
C LEU A 229 -16.11 -12.22 -6.28
N GLY A 230 -17.40 -12.19 -5.99
CA GLY A 230 -18.40 -11.58 -6.85
C GLY A 230 -19.27 -12.60 -7.59
N LYS A 231 -20.30 -12.09 -8.27
CA LYS A 231 -21.18 -12.91 -9.11
C LYS A 231 -20.39 -13.61 -10.19
N ASP A 232 -20.72 -14.88 -10.47
CA ASP A 232 -19.96 -15.71 -11.40
C ASP A 232 -19.66 -15.00 -12.73
N GLU A 233 -20.64 -14.35 -13.34
CA GLU A 233 -20.48 -13.66 -14.61
C GLU A 233 -19.47 -12.48 -14.55
N GLN A 234 -19.23 -11.93 -13.36
CA GLN A 234 -18.40 -10.75 -13.13
C GLN A 234 -16.99 -11.11 -12.60
N ARG A 235 -16.76 -12.37 -12.20
CA ARG A 235 -15.46 -12.81 -11.68
C ARG A 235 -14.37 -12.63 -12.72
N ARG A 236 -13.33 -11.89 -12.32
CA ARG A 236 -12.17 -11.57 -13.18
C ARG A 236 -10.93 -11.39 -12.33
N LEU A 237 -9.79 -11.68 -12.90
CA LEU A 237 -8.53 -11.26 -12.30
C LEU A 237 -8.50 -9.72 -12.20
N VAL A 238 -8.18 -9.22 -11.01
CA VAL A 238 -8.07 -7.79 -10.75
C VAL A 238 -6.61 -7.47 -10.42
N PRO A 239 -5.95 -6.55 -11.13
CA PRO A 239 -4.61 -6.13 -10.79
C PRO A 239 -4.45 -5.85 -9.28
N THR A 240 -3.42 -6.41 -8.65
CA THR A 240 -3.22 -6.36 -7.19
C THR A 240 -3.33 -4.94 -6.64
N ARG A 241 -2.80 -3.95 -7.37
CA ARG A 241 -2.90 -2.54 -6.99
C ARG A 241 -4.35 -2.05 -6.94
N TRP A 242 -5.19 -2.50 -7.87
CA TRP A 242 -6.59 -2.10 -7.93
C TRP A 242 -7.42 -2.83 -6.87
N SER A 243 -7.12 -4.11 -6.63
CA SER A 243 -7.84 -4.89 -5.61
C SER A 243 -7.62 -4.34 -4.20
N ILE A 244 -6.40 -3.91 -3.86
CA ILE A 244 -6.12 -3.27 -2.57
C ILE A 244 -6.97 -2.01 -2.39
N THR A 245 -6.97 -1.12 -3.37
CA THR A 245 -7.78 0.11 -3.32
C THR A 245 -9.29 -0.18 -3.30
N ALA A 246 -9.74 -1.16 -4.08
CA ALA A 246 -11.14 -1.56 -4.10
C ALA A 246 -11.60 -2.14 -2.76
N THR A 247 -10.76 -2.93 -2.11
CA THR A 247 -11.03 -3.48 -0.77
C THR A 247 -11.15 -2.36 0.26
N ASP A 248 -10.17 -1.46 0.35
CA ASP A 248 -10.22 -0.33 1.28
C ASP A 248 -11.44 0.55 1.04
N SER A 249 -11.78 0.80 -0.23
CA SER A 249 -12.96 1.59 -0.62
C SER A 249 -14.27 0.91 -0.23
N ALA A 250 -14.40 -0.40 -0.50
CA ALA A 250 -15.62 -1.16 -0.21
C ALA A 250 -15.88 -1.21 1.30
N LEU A 251 -14.88 -1.59 2.10
CA LEU A 251 -14.96 -1.62 3.56
C LEU A 251 -15.24 -0.24 4.14
N GLY A 252 -14.54 0.79 3.66
CA GLY A 252 -14.78 2.17 4.06
C GLY A 252 -16.20 2.63 3.76
N ASN A 253 -16.74 2.35 2.58
CA ASN A 253 -18.12 2.73 2.21
C ASN A 253 -19.15 2.01 3.08
N ARG A 254 -18.93 0.77 3.41
CA ARG A 254 -19.79 0.01 4.31
C ARG A 254 -19.82 0.61 5.72
N ILE A 255 -18.67 1.00 6.25
CA ILE A 255 -18.61 1.68 7.54
C ILE A 255 -19.24 3.07 7.44
N TRP A 256 -18.93 3.84 6.40
CA TRP A 256 -19.46 5.18 6.20
C TRP A 256 -20.99 5.20 6.24
N SER A 257 -21.67 4.20 5.68
CA SER A 257 -23.14 4.13 5.69
C SER A 257 -23.76 4.08 7.09
N GLN A 258 -22.98 3.73 8.11
CA GLN A 258 -23.40 3.67 9.53
C GLN A 258 -23.06 4.94 10.31
N ILE A 259 -22.07 5.72 9.84
CA ILE A 259 -21.56 6.89 10.58
C ILE A 259 -22.60 7.99 10.80
N PRO A 260 -23.49 8.32 9.84
CA PRO A 260 -24.49 9.37 10.04
C PRO A 260 -25.45 9.14 11.22
N ASP A 261 -25.62 7.88 11.63
CA ASP A 261 -26.50 7.51 12.75
C ASP A 261 -25.84 7.71 14.12
N TYR A 262 -24.53 8.00 14.15
CA TYR A 262 -23.82 8.21 15.40
C TYR A 262 -23.85 9.68 15.84
N PRO A 263 -23.85 9.96 17.16
CA PRO A 263 -23.71 11.33 17.65
C PRO A 263 -22.39 11.96 17.19
N SER A 264 -22.45 13.24 16.84
CA SER A 264 -21.26 13.98 16.45
C SER A 264 -20.22 14.04 17.56
N LEU A 265 -18.95 14.20 17.16
CA LEU A 265 -17.89 14.57 18.10
C LEU A 265 -18.26 15.86 18.83
N ASP A 266 -17.84 16.00 20.08
CA ASP A 266 -18.04 17.18 20.94
C ASP A 266 -16.80 18.12 20.98
N LYS A 267 -15.63 17.60 20.58
CA LYS A 267 -14.38 18.36 20.54
C LYS A 267 -13.59 18.05 19.27
N ILE A 268 -12.66 18.94 18.97
CA ILE A 268 -11.69 18.74 17.91
C ILE A 268 -10.48 18.04 18.49
N HIS A 269 -10.03 16.99 17.81
CA HIS A 269 -8.90 16.18 18.23
C HIS A 269 -7.80 16.24 17.18
N LEU A 270 -6.55 16.34 17.61
CA LEU A 270 -5.35 16.21 16.78
C LEU A 270 -4.53 15.03 17.29
N TYR A 271 -4.36 14.03 16.42
CA TYR A 271 -3.59 12.82 16.64
C TYR A 271 -2.29 12.86 15.84
N ARG A 272 -1.29 12.10 16.27
CA ARG A 272 0.02 12.03 15.62
C ARG A 272 0.56 10.60 15.63
N SER A 273 1.26 10.24 14.57
CA SER A 273 2.13 9.06 14.55
C SER A 273 3.31 9.30 13.62
N GLU A 274 4.35 8.50 13.79
CA GLU A 274 5.52 8.51 12.91
C GLU A 274 5.99 7.07 12.68
N TYR A 275 6.22 6.73 11.41
CA TYR A 275 6.78 5.43 11.05
C TYR A 275 7.52 5.49 9.71
N LEU A 276 8.73 4.94 9.66
CA LEU A 276 9.60 4.90 8.48
C LEU A 276 9.79 6.30 7.83
N ASP A 277 10.09 7.30 8.63
CA ASP A 277 10.22 8.69 8.20
C ASP A 277 8.98 9.24 7.47
N ASN A 278 7.81 8.74 7.86
CA ASN A 278 6.52 9.31 7.51
C ASN A 278 5.86 9.82 8.77
N ARG A 279 5.53 11.10 8.81
CA ARG A 279 4.83 11.73 9.92
C ARG A 279 3.38 11.97 9.53
N PHE A 280 2.48 11.57 10.41
CA PHE A 280 1.04 11.70 10.20
C PHE A 280 0.44 12.60 11.27
N TRP A 281 -0.42 13.51 10.84
CA TRP A 281 -1.30 14.29 11.67
C TRP A 281 -2.73 14.05 11.23
N ILE A 282 -3.63 13.80 12.18
CA ILE A 282 -5.03 13.54 11.89
C ILE A 282 -5.86 14.48 12.76
N ILE A 283 -6.57 15.42 12.14
CA ILE A 283 -7.58 16.20 12.81
C ILE A 283 -8.92 15.50 12.62
N THR A 284 -9.66 15.28 13.72
CA THR A 284 -11.08 14.94 13.68
C THR A 284 -11.88 16.08 14.31
N ALA A 285 -13.01 16.45 13.70
CA ALA A 285 -13.81 17.61 14.12
C ALA A 285 -15.29 17.31 14.09
N PRO A 286 -16.10 17.97 14.95
CA PRO A 286 -17.55 17.92 14.89
C PRO A 286 -18.10 18.36 13.54
N GLY A 287 -19.27 17.87 13.15
CA GLY A 287 -19.97 18.26 11.93
C GLY A 287 -20.31 17.08 11.02
N SER A 288 -20.82 17.40 9.84
CA SER A 288 -21.10 16.40 8.80
C SER A 288 -19.81 15.79 8.27
N TRP A 289 -19.92 14.58 7.73
CA TRP A 289 -18.78 13.92 7.08
C TRP A 289 -18.13 14.83 6.05
N ALA A 290 -16.85 14.98 6.18
CA ALA A 290 -15.95 15.54 5.20
C ALA A 290 -14.57 14.91 5.43
N PHE A 291 -13.90 14.52 4.37
CA PHE A 291 -12.60 13.86 4.48
C PHE A 291 -11.63 14.44 3.48
N GLN A 292 -10.44 14.77 3.94
CA GLN A 292 -9.32 15.13 3.09
C GLN A 292 -8.09 14.32 3.51
N MET A 293 -7.34 13.86 2.52
CA MET A 293 -5.97 13.40 2.71
C MET A 293 -5.02 14.21 1.85
N SER A 294 -3.90 14.61 2.45
CA SER A 294 -2.81 15.32 1.78
C SER A 294 -1.49 14.60 2.05
N GLU A 295 -0.64 14.52 1.04
CA GLU A 295 0.72 14.00 1.11
C GLU A 295 1.70 15.08 0.68
N ALA A 296 2.67 15.38 1.55
CA ALA A 296 3.77 16.28 1.28
C ALA A 296 5.08 15.48 1.17
N TRP A 297 5.63 15.41 -0.02
CA TRP A 297 6.95 14.84 -0.26
C TRP A 297 8.01 15.89 0.07
N MET A 298 8.77 15.65 1.13
CA MET A 298 9.78 16.59 1.59
C MET A 298 10.95 16.71 0.60
N LYS A 299 11.57 17.89 0.55
CA LYS A 299 12.80 18.08 -0.22
C LYS A 299 13.87 17.10 0.22
N GLY A 300 14.51 16.44 -0.73
CA GLY A 300 15.50 15.40 -0.46
C GLY A 300 14.93 13.99 -0.35
N SER A 301 13.61 13.81 -0.40
CA SER A 301 13.02 12.48 -0.57
C SER A 301 13.36 11.92 -1.96
N LEU A 302 13.58 10.61 -2.06
CA LEU A 302 13.96 9.93 -3.30
C LEU A 302 13.00 10.12 -4.47
N TRP A 303 11.77 10.52 -4.17
CA TRP A 303 10.67 10.49 -5.11
C TRP A 303 10.12 11.90 -5.41
N SER A 304 10.76 12.95 -4.88
CA SER A 304 10.37 14.34 -5.15
C SER A 304 11.58 15.29 -5.12
N SER A 305 11.88 15.92 -6.26
CA SER A 305 12.98 16.88 -6.36
C SER A 305 12.67 18.25 -5.74
N HIS A 306 11.39 18.62 -5.65
CA HIS A 306 10.98 20.00 -5.35
C HIS A 306 10.06 20.15 -4.13
N GLY A 307 9.64 19.05 -3.51
CA GLY A 307 8.60 19.07 -2.49
C GLY A 307 7.23 19.37 -3.13
N ASN A 308 6.42 18.36 -3.32
CA ASN A 308 5.06 18.50 -3.87
C ASN A 308 4.04 18.09 -2.83
N VAL A 309 2.96 18.84 -2.73
CA VAL A 309 1.78 18.47 -1.97
C VAL A 309 0.69 18.01 -2.93
N SER A 310 0.19 16.80 -2.68
CA SER A 310 -0.95 16.22 -3.39
C SER A 310 -2.10 16.03 -2.44
N SER A 311 -3.31 16.32 -2.87
CA SER A 311 -4.52 16.21 -2.04
C SER A 311 -5.68 15.64 -2.82
N ASP A 312 -6.48 14.83 -2.14
CA ASP A 312 -7.82 14.40 -2.55
C ASP A 312 -8.79 14.56 -1.37
N TRP A 313 -10.05 14.79 -1.67
CA TRP A 313 -11.08 15.03 -0.68
C TRP A 313 -12.45 14.54 -1.12
N GLU A 314 -13.36 14.39 -0.17
CA GLU A 314 -14.79 14.17 -0.37
C GLU A 314 -15.61 14.97 0.65
N ASP A 315 -16.81 15.36 0.27
CA ASP A 315 -17.74 16.14 1.08
C ASP A 315 -19.05 15.38 1.24
N GLN A 316 -19.58 15.31 2.44
CA GLN A 316 -20.87 14.73 2.87
C GLN A 316 -21.17 13.32 2.34
N ARG A 317 -20.62 12.90 1.22
CA ARG A 317 -20.82 11.58 0.59
C ARG A 317 -19.49 11.02 0.08
N PRO A 318 -19.38 9.69 0.02
CA PRO A 318 -18.24 9.06 -0.63
C PRO A 318 -18.07 9.54 -2.06
N ARG A 319 -16.84 9.79 -2.44
CA ARG A 319 -16.53 10.15 -3.83
C ARG A 319 -16.84 9.00 -4.79
N THR A 320 -17.32 9.36 -5.96
CA THR A 320 -17.61 8.40 -7.05
C THR A 320 -16.46 8.27 -8.03
N LYS A 321 -15.55 9.28 -8.07
CA LYS A 321 -14.35 9.28 -8.91
C LYS A 321 -13.14 8.82 -8.11
N TYR A 322 -12.21 8.15 -8.78
CA TYR A 322 -10.95 7.74 -8.16
C TYR A 322 -10.17 8.94 -7.63
N ALA A 323 -9.43 8.74 -6.54
CA ALA A 323 -8.54 9.74 -5.95
C ALA A 323 -7.21 9.75 -6.74
N ASP A 324 -7.15 10.51 -7.81
CA ASP A 324 -6.03 10.44 -8.76
C ASP A 324 -4.74 11.09 -8.23
N ASN A 325 -4.84 12.05 -7.30
CA ASN A 325 -3.68 12.78 -6.77
C ASN A 325 -2.95 11.98 -5.67
N VAL A 326 -3.69 11.45 -4.69
CA VAL A 326 -3.16 10.70 -3.53
C VAL A 326 -3.23 9.19 -3.75
N THR A 327 -4.09 8.75 -4.65
CA THR A 327 -4.25 7.36 -5.08
C THR A 327 -4.68 6.41 -3.94
N GLY A 328 -4.04 5.22 -3.84
CA GLY A 328 -4.39 4.20 -2.84
C GLY A 328 -4.27 4.65 -1.38
N ALA A 329 -3.35 5.60 -1.09
CA ALA A 329 -3.15 6.14 0.25
C ALA A 329 -4.41 6.84 0.79
N TYR A 330 -5.16 7.52 -0.08
CA TYR A 330 -6.45 8.13 0.26
C TYR A 330 -7.43 7.13 0.88
N TYR A 331 -7.61 5.98 0.22
CA TYR A 331 -8.57 4.96 0.66
C TYR A 331 -8.10 4.25 1.93
N ALA A 332 -6.80 4.01 2.07
CA ALA A 332 -6.22 3.40 3.27
C ALA A 332 -6.39 4.29 4.51
N ALA A 333 -6.10 5.60 4.40
CA ALA A 333 -6.29 6.56 5.48
C ALA A 333 -7.78 6.76 5.81
N ARG A 334 -8.63 6.85 4.77
CA ARG A 334 -10.08 6.96 4.92
C ARG A 334 -10.68 5.78 5.69
N LEU A 335 -10.24 4.56 5.36
CA LEU A 335 -10.70 3.35 6.05
C LEU A 335 -10.35 3.42 7.54
N ALA A 336 -9.09 3.74 7.89
CA ALA A 336 -8.66 3.85 9.28
C ALA A 336 -9.47 4.90 10.08
N VAL A 337 -9.77 6.06 9.46
CA VAL A 337 -10.60 7.10 10.08
C VAL A 337 -12.03 6.62 10.32
N LEU A 338 -12.62 5.95 9.34
CA LEU A 338 -13.98 5.41 9.46
C LEU A 338 -14.08 4.30 10.51
N GLU A 339 -13.06 3.44 10.61
CA GLU A 339 -12.95 2.43 11.67
C GLU A 339 -12.89 3.08 13.07
N HIS A 340 -12.14 4.16 13.21
CA HIS A 340 -12.08 4.93 14.45
C HIS A 340 -13.46 5.52 14.82
N PHE A 341 -14.17 6.13 13.87
CA PHE A 341 -15.51 6.65 14.13
C PHE A 341 -16.50 5.53 14.48
N LYS A 342 -16.43 4.38 13.81
CA LYS A 342 -17.24 3.20 14.12
C LYS A 342 -16.96 2.69 15.54
N SER A 343 -15.69 2.54 15.91
CA SER A 343 -15.27 1.99 17.21
C SER A 343 -15.67 2.90 18.38
N THR A 344 -15.55 4.22 18.18
CA THR A 344 -15.95 5.24 19.17
C THR A 344 -17.45 5.56 19.14
N ARG A 345 -18.18 5.06 18.15
CA ARG A 345 -19.58 5.40 17.88
C ARG A 345 -19.80 6.90 17.81
N ARG A 346 -18.95 7.58 17.06
CA ARG A 346 -19.03 9.02 16.81
C ARG A 346 -19.06 9.31 15.32
N SER A 347 -19.65 10.46 14.97
CA SER A 347 -19.62 11.01 13.63
C SER A 347 -18.85 12.34 13.61
N GLY A 348 -18.37 12.73 12.43
CA GLY A 348 -17.62 13.96 12.26
C GLY A 348 -16.90 14.01 10.94
N SER A 349 -15.99 14.94 10.82
CA SER A 349 -15.12 15.14 9.68
C SER A 349 -13.66 14.86 10.04
N ALA A 350 -12.80 14.58 9.05
CA ALA A 350 -11.39 14.32 9.31
C ALA A 350 -10.47 14.87 8.22
N PHE A 351 -9.30 15.32 8.65
CA PHE A 351 -8.20 15.74 7.80
C PHE A 351 -6.94 14.97 8.16
N VAL A 352 -6.39 14.25 7.20
CA VAL A 352 -5.13 13.50 7.32
C VAL A 352 -4.05 14.21 6.54
N TRP A 353 -2.99 14.58 7.20
CA TRP A 353 -1.77 15.10 6.60
C TRP A 353 -0.63 14.13 6.79
N ARG A 354 0.13 13.86 5.74
CA ARG A 354 1.31 12.99 5.75
C ARG A 354 2.50 13.73 5.19
N ASP A 355 3.57 13.88 5.98
CA ASP A 355 4.90 14.25 5.49
C ASP A 355 5.70 12.99 5.19
N ILE A 356 6.39 12.98 4.05
CA ILE A 356 7.20 11.87 3.59
C ILE A 356 8.66 12.35 3.51
N GLY A 357 9.46 11.91 4.46
CA GLY A 357 10.85 12.28 4.58
C GLY A 357 11.81 11.48 3.69
N PRO A 358 13.08 11.91 3.64
CA PRO A 358 14.10 11.24 2.83
C PRO A 358 14.44 9.82 3.31
N GLY A 359 14.19 9.51 4.57
CA GLY A 359 14.38 8.16 5.14
C GLY A 359 13.42 7.11 4.58
N TYR A 360 12.29 7.53 3.97
CA TYR A 360 11.38 6.63 3.25
C TYR A 360 11.91 6.33 1.85
N TRP A 361 13.03 5.61 1.79
CA TRP A 361 13.72 5.31 0.53
C TRP A 361 13.10 4.15 -0.28
N ALA A 362 12.26 3.31 0.33
CA ALA A 362 11.55 2.22 -0.34
C ALA A 362 10.04 2.33 -0.10
N PRO A 363 9.20 2.46 -1.15
CA PRO A 363 7.77 2.36 -1.00
C PRO A 363 7.39 0.96 -0.55
N VAL A 364 6.78 0.84 0.62
CA VAL A 364 6.45 -0.49 1.19
C VAL A 364 4.99 -0.89 0.95
N GLY A 365 4.19 0.01 0.41
CA GLY A 365 2.77 -0.20 0.11
C GLY A 365 1.84 0.60 1.01
N VAL A 366 0.56 0.68 0.62
CA VAL A 366 -0.45 1.50 1.31
C VAL A 366 -0.87 0.95 2.68
N TRP A 367 -0.50 -0.29 3.02
CA TRP A 367 -0.68 -0.83 4.36
C TRP A 367 0.01 0.04 5.42
N LEU A 368 1.17 0.63 5.11
CA LEU A 368 1.87 1.56 6.01
C LEU A 368 0.95 2.72 6.40
N ILE A 369 0.27 3.31 5.43
CA ILE A 369 -0.62 4.47 5.67
C ILE A 369 -1.78 4.06 6.56
N ARG A 370 -2.38 2.91 6.29
CA ARG A 370 -3.50 2.38 7.07
C ARG A 370 -3.08 2.14 8.52
N GLU A 371 -1.97 1.42 8.74
CA GLU A 371 -1.49 1.11 10.08
C GLU A 371 -1.01 2.35 10.84
N ALA A 372 -0.31 3.28 10.18
CA ALA A 372 0.11 4.53 10.81
C ALA A 372 -1.07 5.42 11.21
N CYS A 373 -2.13 5.46 10.39
CA CYS A 373 -3.37 6.17 10.75
C CYS A 373 -4.10 5.46 11.91
N ARG A 374 -4.17 4.13 11.92
CA ARG A 374 -4.73 3.34 13.03
C ARG A 374 -3.96 3.60 14.34
N GLU A 375 -2.63 3.58 14.26
CA GLU A 375 -1.77 3.88 15.41
C GLU A 375 -1.99 5.30 15.91
N ALA A 376 -1.97 6.32 15.02
CA ALA A 376 -2.26 7.69 15.41
C ALA A 376 -3.58 7.80 16.16
N LEU A 377 -4.66 7.24 15.62
CA LEU A 377 -6.02 7.33 16.16
C LEU A 377 -6.21 6.55 17.48
N ASN A 378 -5.28 5.66 17.82
CA ASN A 378 -5.23 4.96 19.10
C ASN A 378 -4.44 5.73 20.17
N THR A 379 -3.75 6.82 19.83
CA THR A 379 -3.05 7.66 20.80
C THR A 379 -4.00 8.60 21.54
N VAL A 380 -3.54 9.19 22.64
CA VAL A 380 -4.28 10.24 23.33
C VAL A 380 -4.19 11.54 22.53
N PRO A 381 -5.31 12.08 22.02
CA PRO A 381 -5.27 13.26 21.20
C PRO A 381 -5.05 14.55 21.99
N GLN A 382 -4.44 15.53 21.34
CA GLN A 382 -4.53 16.91 21.77
C GLN A 382 -5.93 17.45 21.42
N LYS A 383 -6.60 18.06 22.40
CA LYS A 383 -7.98 18.58 22.26
C LYS A 383 -8.01 20.06 22.05
N PHE A 384 -8.94 20.53 21.22
CA PHE A 384 -9.12 21.93 20.90
C PHE A 384 -10.61 22.29 20.91
N ASP A 385 -10.89 23.55 21.24
CA ASP A 385 -12.22 24.14 21.13
C ASP A 385 -12.44 24.80 19.76
N MET A 386 -11.37 25.28 19.14
CA MET A 386 -11.42 25.97 17.84
C MET A 386 -10.62 25.22 16.78
N LEU A 387 -11.22 25.06 15.60
CA LEU A 387 -10.57 24.36 14.49
C LEU A 387 -9.30 25.07 14.01
N ASN A 388 -9.31 26.39 14.01
CA ASN A 388 -8.14 27.18 13.62
C ASN A 388 -6.91 26.88 14.49
N ASP A 389 -7.11 26.63 15.78
CA ASP A 389 -5.99 26.30 16.69
C ASP A 389 -5.40 24.93 16.38
N ALA A 390 -6.27 23.94 16.08
CA ALA A 390 -5.83 22.61 15.68
C ALA A 390 -5.08 22.65 14.33
N ILE A 391 -5.61 23.37 13.35
CA ILE A 391 -4.97 23.53 12.03
C ILE A 391 -3.65 24.28 12.16
N SER A 392 -3.60 25.37 12.94
CA SER A 392 -2.37 26.15 13.19
C SER A 392 -1.32 25.28 13.89
N THR A 393 -1.71 24.45 14.84
CA THR A 393 -0.80 23.52 15.51
C THR A 393 -0.26 22.48 14.53
N MET A 394 -1.11 21.86 13.70
CA MET A 394 -0.67 20.95 12.64
C MET A 394 0.27 21.67 11.65
N ALA A 395 -0.08 22.86 11.21
CA ALA A 395 0.72 23.63 10.26
C ALA A 395 2.11 23.98 10.80
N ALA A 396 2.23 24.30 12.09
CA ALA A 396 3.51 24.61 12.72
C ALA A 396 4.47 23.39 12.77
N GLU A 397 3.93 22.18 12.74
CA GLU A 397 4.70 20.94 12.81
C GLU A 397 4.94 20.31 11.43
N ALA A 398 4.09 20.59 10.44
CA ALA A 398 4.15 20.04 9.10
C ALA A 398 5.24 20.69 8.24
N SER A 399 5.73 19.95 7.24
CA SER A 399 6.75 20.43 6.30
C SER A 399 6.26 21.53 5.36
N SER A 400 4.97 21.69 5.20
CA SER A 400 4.32 22.64 4.29
C SER A 400 3.18 23.39 5.01
N PRO A 401 3.53 24.34 5.92
CA PRO A 401 2.54 25.04 6.76
C PRO A 401 1.44 25.77 5.96
N ARG A 402 1.83 26.41 4.86
CA ARG A 402 0.91 27.17 4.01
C ARG A 402 -0.17 26.27 3.41
N GLU A 403 0.23 25.12 2.86
CA GLU A 403 -0.67 24.15 2.22
C GLU A 403 -1.63 23.52 3.23
N VAL A 404 -1.20 23.35 4.50
CA VAL A 404 -2.08 22.92 5.60
C VAL A 404 -3.13 23.97 5.87
N MET A 405 -2.73 25.25 6.04
CA MET A 405 -3.63 26.38 6.31
C MET A 405 -4.60 26.65 5.14
N GLU A 406 -4.14 26.48 3.90
CA GLU A 406 -4.92 26.69 2.68
C GLU A 406 -5.65 25.43 2.20
N SER A 407 -5.66 24.35 3.00
CA SER A 407 -6.29 23.08 2.62
C SER A 407 -7.80 23.24 2.34
N TRP A 408 -8.34 22.38 1.50
CA TRP A 408 -9.78 22.35 1.26
C TRP A 408 -10.57 22.13 2.57
N PHE A 409 -10.07 21.25 3.43
CA PHE A 409 -10.70 20.96 4.72
C PHE A 409 -10.79 22.21 5.60
N ALA A 410 -9.69 22.97 5.74
CA ALA A 410 -9.66 24.20 6.52
C ALA A 410 -10.67 25.22 5.98
N LYS A 411 -10.68 25.47 4.68
CA LYS A 411 -11.62 26.38 4.03
C LYS A 411 -13.07 25.93 4.16
N ARG A 412 -13.33 24.65 3.91
CA ARG A 412 -14.69 24.05 3.97
C ARG A 412 -15.29 24.14 5.37
N MET A 413 -14.50 23.78 6.40
CA MET A 413 -15.01 23.75 7.77
C MET A 413 -15.17 25.13 8.40
N ILE A 414 -14.41 26.12 7.95
CA ILE A 414 -14.55 27.51 8.39
C ILE A 414 -15.79 28.14 7.73
N GLN A 415 -16.02 27.89 6.44
CA GLN A 415 -17.19 28.42 5.71
C GLN A 415 -18.51 27.80 6.13
N ALA A 416 -18.55 26.51 6.51
CA ALA A 416 -19.78 25.85 6.96
C ALA A 416 -20.43 26.53 8.18
N LYS A 417 -19.61 27.23 9.02
CA LYS A 417 -20.14 27.97 10.17
C LYS A 417 -20.84 29.27 9.81
N ILE A 418 -20.60 29.84 8.64
CA ILE A 418 -21.27 31.06 8.19
C ILE A 418 -22.65 30.75 7.58
N SER A 419 -22.77 29.62 6.88
CA SER A 419 -24.06 29.17 6.33
C SER A 419 -25.06 28.63 7.36
N ASP A 420 -24.56 28.20 8.53
CA ASP A 420 -25.40 27.75 9.65
C ASP A 420 -26.05 28.93 10.42
N TYR A 421 -25.71 30.17 10.08
CA TYR A 421 -26.24 31.39 10.68
C TYR A 421 -27.10 32.25 9.72
N LEU A 422 -27.26 31.79 8.48
CA LEU A 422 -28.20 32.39 7.49
C LEU A 422 -29.39 31.47 7.24
#